data_c0e010081fd93e928d80e50b19ba20e4
#
_entry.id   c0e010081fd93e928d80e50b19ba20e4
#
_cell.length_a   1.000
_cell.length_b   1.000
_cell.length_c   1.000
_cell.angle_alpha   90.00
_cell.angle_beta   90.00
_cell.angle_gamma   90.00
#
_symmetry.space_group_name_H-M   'P 1'
#
loop_
_entity.id
_entity.type
_entity.pdbx_description
1 polymer ?
#
loop_
_entity_poly.entity_id
_entity_poly.type
_entity_poly.pdbx_seq_one_letter_code
_entity_poly.pdbx_strand_id
1 'polypeptide(L)'
;VDFLELFRQLIYTSGFVSLTWQHFVMLGVSCVLLYLAIVKRFEPLLLLPISFGMLLANLPNTGLMFDATAAAQQALTVAEATGNQEQIVAAMADLANTHWYNSGILYILYTGIRSVLFPSLIFLGVGAMTDFGPMLANPKGMLLGVAAQLGIFAAFGLAMATGLFTPQQAAVIGIIGSSDGPTTIFLASRLAPEIMGAVAVAAYSYMALIPFIQPPIMKALTTKKERECKMGTLREVGKVERIIFPVAVTAVVLLLTPGVAPLIGMLMLGNLFRESGVVDRLSETSQNALINIVTILLGVTVGATTNGELFLQVQTLAIVFLGLAAFALSTVAGVLFGKVMYYATGGKVNPLIGSAGVSALPMAARVSQKVGKQYNPTNFLLMHAMGPTVSAIICSALVAGIFLLLFGS
;
A
#
# COMPACT_ATOMS: atom_id res chain seq x y z
N VAL A 1 23.20 -16.34 -45.21
CA VAL A 1 23.04 -15.35 -44.12
C VAL A 1 24.45 -15.04 -43.61
N ASP A 2 24.88 -13.78 -43.79
CA ASP A 2 26.23 -13.38 -43.40
C ASP A 2 26.35 -13.36 -41.88
N PHE A 3 27.32 -14.10 -41.31
CA PHE A 3 27.52 -14.21 -39.87
C PHE A 3 27.74 -12.83 -39.21
N LEU A 4 28.39 -11.93 -39.96
CA LEU A 4 28.60 -10.55 -39.52
C LEU A 4 27.29 -9.74 -39.44
N GLU A 5 26.38 -9.97 -40.36
CA GLU A 5 25.04 -9.34 -40.30
C GLU A 5 24.19 -9.85 -39.13
N LEU A 6 24.19 -11.17 -38.89
CA LEU A 6 23.56 -11.78 -37.71
C LEU A 6 24.14 -11.25 -36.43
N PHE A 7 25.46 -11.14 -36.32
CA PHE A 7 26.12 -10.61 -35.12
C PHE A 7 25.80 -9.11 -34.89
N ARG A 8 25.78 -8.35 -36.00
CA ARG A 8 25.35 -6.94 -35.97
C ARG A 8 23.89 -6.79 -35.54
N GLN A 9 23.01 -7.59 -36.07
CA GLN A 9 21.59 -7.61 -35.73
C GLN A 9 21.40 -8.00 -34.26
N LEU A 10 22.13 -8.99 -33.73
CA LEU A 10 22.12 -9.38 -32.32
C LEU A 10 22.56 -8.24 -31.40
N ILE A 11 23.59 -7.48 -31.78
CA ILE A 11 24.01 -6.30 -30.99
C ILE A 11 22.95 -5.20 -31.03
N TYR A 12 22.41 -4.86 -32.21
CA TYR A 12 21.42 -3.79 -32.35
C TYR A 12 20.08 -4.12 -31.71
N THR A 13 19.68 -5.38 -31.65
CA THR A 13 18.47 -5.82 -30.95
C THR A 13 18.68 -6.03 -29.43
N SER A 14 19.94 -6.07 -29.00
CA SER A 14 20.25 -6.23 -27.59
C SER A 14 19.87 -4.99 -26.78
N GLY A 15 19.44 -5.18 -25.53
CA GLY A 15 19.13 -4.09 -24.63
C GLY A 15 20.33 -3.19 -24.30
N PHE A 16 21.57 -3.60 -24.57
CA PHE A 16 22.77 -2.81 -24.29
C PHE A 16 22.84 -1.50 -25.09
N VAL A 17 22.36 -1.52 -26.34
CA VAL A 17 22.37 -0.33 -27.21
C VAL A 17 21.32 0.70 -26.78
N SER A 18 20.25 0.24 -26.17
CA SER A 18 19.12 1.08 -25.73
C SER A 18 19.26 1.56 -24.27
N LEU A 19 20.38 1.28 -23.59
CA LEU A 19 20.63 1.72 -22.21
C LEU A 19 20.79 3.25 -22.16
N THR A 20 19.96 3.90 -21.36
CA THR A 20 20.06 5.32 -21.04
C THR A 20 20.59 5.50 -19.61
N TRP A 21 20.99 6.72 -19.25
CA TRP A 21 21.42 7.02 -17.89
C TRP A 21 20.32 6.75 -16.83
N GLN A 22 19.04 6.95 -17.22
CA GLN A 22 17.90 6.65 -16.36
C GLN A 22 17.84 5.16 -16.01
N HIS A 23 18.07 4.27 -16.99
CA HIS A 23 18.14 2.84 -16.75
C HIS A 23 19.25 2.48 -15.75
N PHE A 24 20.45 3.05 -15.89
CA PHE A 24 21.54 2.81 -14.93
C PHE A 24 21.18 3.24 -13.51
N VAL A 25 20.56 4.40 -13.34
CA VAL A 25 20.12 4.88 -12.04
C VAL A 25 19.08 3.95 -11.43
N MET A 26 18.08 3.54 -12.21
CA MET A 26 17.00 2.66 -11.73
C MET A 26 17.49 1.25 -11.42
N LEU A 27 18.43 0.72 -12.18
CA LEU A 27 19.09 -0.55 -11.85
C LEU A 27 19.85 -0.42 -10.53
N GLY A 28 20.56 0.69 -10.31
CA GLY A 28 21.22 1.01 -9.05
C GLY A 28 20.24 1.09 -7.87
N VAL A 29 19.12 1.81 -8.04
CA VAL A 29 18.04 1.91 -7.04
C VAL A 29 17.46 0.52 -6.74
N SER A 30 17.18 -0.27 -7.78
CA SER A 30 16.67 -1.65 -7.61
C SER A 30 17.65 -2.53 -6.80
N CYS A 31 18.94 -2.45 -7.10
CA CYS A 31 19.97 -3.17 -6.34
C CYS A 31 20.06 -2.72 -4.88
N VAL A 32 19.94 -1.43 -4.60
CA VAL A 32 19.91 -0.90 -3.23
C VAL A 32 18.69 -1.43 -2.48
N LEU A 33 17.50 -1.40 -3.10
CA LEU A 33 16.28 -1.91 -2.49
C LEU A 33 16.37 -3.43 -2.26
N LEU A 34 16.93 -4.19 -3.20
CA LEU A 34 17.22 -5.63 -3.02
C LEU A 34 18.17 -5.87 -1.84
N TYR A 35 19.23 -5.07 -1.72
CA TYR A 35 20.15 -5.14 -0.58
C TYR A 35 19.42 -4.87 0.75
N LEU A 36 18.55 -3.86 0.79
CA LEU A 36 17.76 -3.55 1.99
C LEU A 36 16.80 -4.69 2.34
N ALA A 37 16.15 -5.30 1.35
CA ALA A 37 15.25 -6.44 1.56
C ALA A 37 16.01 -7.69 2.05
N ILE A 38 17.12 -8.05 1.42
CA ILE A 38 17.82 -9.32 1.65
C ILE A 38 18.73 -9.22 2.89
N VAL A 39 19.60 -8.20 2.94
CA VAL A 39 20.63 -8.08 3.98
C VAL A 39 20.11 -7.40 5.24
N LYS A 40 19.35 -6.31 5.07
CA LYS A 40 18.77 -5.56 6.21
C LYS A 40 17.44 -6.13 6.67
N ARG A 41 16.84 -7.04 5.90
CA ARG A 41 15.54 -7.67 6.16
C ARG A 41 14.41 -6.65 6.36
N PHE A 42 14.44 -5.57 5.59
CA PHE A 42 13.40 -4.54 5.57
C PHE A 42 12.23 -5.04 4.75
N GLU A 43 11.13 -5.41 5.42
CA GLU A 43 9.88 -5.90 4.83
C GLU A 43 10.11 -6.84 3.61
N PRO A 44 10.87 -7.95 3.78
CA PRO A 44 11.38 -8.72 2.65
C PRO A 44 10.27 -9.33 1.78
N LEU A 45 9.09 -9.61 2.34
CA LEU A 45 7.98 -10.22 1.61
C LEU A 45 7.45 -9.35 0.47
N LEU A 46 7.50 -8.03 0.62
CA LEU A 46 7.01 -7.08 -0.37
C LEU A 46 8.16 -6.36 -1.09
N LEU A 47 9.15 -5.89 -0.36
CA LEU A 47 10.23 -5.10 -0.93
C LEU A 47 11.06 -5.89 -1.94
N LEU A 48 11.28 -7.19 -1.71
CA LEU A 48 12.06 -8.03 -2.63
C LEU A 48 11.37 -8.19 -3.99
N PRO A 49 10.10 -8.63 -4.09
CA PRO A 49 9.44 -8.73 -5.40
C PRO A 49 9.24 -7.37 -6.07
N ILE A 50 8.99 -6.28 -5.32
CA ILE A 50 8.92 -4.92 -5.88
C ILE A 50 10.25 -4.52 -6.50
N SER A 51 11.35 -4.69 -5.77
CA SER A 51 12.69 -4.32 -6.26
C SER A 51 13.10 -5.12 -7.49
N PHE A 52 12.73 -6.40 -7.53
CA PHE A 52 13.01 -7.27 -8.67
C PHE A 52 12.14 -6.90 -9.88
N GLY A 53 10.86 -6.59 -9.68
CA GLY A 53 9.97 -6.08 -10.72
C GLY A 53 10.48 -4.76 -11.31
N MET A 54 10.96 -3.84 -10.47
CA MET A 54 11.60 -2.59 -10.89
C MET A 54 12.86 -2.87 -11.73
N LEU A 55 13.69 -3.83 -11.33
CA LEU A 55 14.86 -4.23 -12.10
C LEU A 55 14.46 -4.73 -13.48
N LEU A 56 13.48 -5.63 -13.57
CA LEU A 56 13.01 -6.20 -14.84
C LEU A 56 12.45 -5.14 -15.81
N ALA A 57 11.68 -4.18 -15.29
CA ALA A 57 11.06 -3.14 -16.11
C ALA A 57 12.06 -2.09 -16.62
N ASN A 58 13.21 -1.94 -15.96
CA ASN A 58 14.28 -1.02 -16.36
C ASN A 58 15.38 -1.70 -17.16
N LEU A 59 15.18 -2.94 -17.61
CA LEU A 59 15.99 -3.58 -18.64
C LEU A 59 15.37 -3.28 -20.02
N PRO A 60 16.08 -2.57 -20.92
CA PRO A 60 15.53 -2.18 -22.23
C PRO A 60 15.21 -3.40 -23.11
N ASN A 61 14.26 -3.22 -24.02
CA ASN A 61 13.86 -4.18 -25.05
C ASN A 61 13.28 -5.51 -24.54
N THR A 62 12.91 -5.60 -23.25
CA THR A 62 12.34 -6.84 -22.70
C THR A 62 10.88 -7.08 -23.10
N GLY A 63 10.15 -6.03 -23.47
CA GLY A 63 8.72 -6.11 -23.82
C GLY A 63 7.80 -6.52 -22.66
N LEU A 64 8.32 -6.70 -21.44
CA LEU A 64 7.56 -7.21 -20.30
C LEU A 64 6.37 -6.34 -19.89
N MET A 65 6.52 -5.00 -20.02
CA MET A 65 5.48 -4.01 -19.72
C MET A 65 4.84 -3.42 -20.99
N PHE A 66 5.01 -4.08 -22.15
CA PHE A 66 4.42 -3.64 -23.40
C PHE A 66 2.89 -3.70 -23.32
N ASP A 67 2.24 -2.57 -23.61
CA ASP A 67 0.78 -2.45 -23.75
C ASP A 67 0.40 -2.51 -25.23
N ALA A 68 -0.06 -3.67 -25.67
CA ALA A 68 -0.43 -3.87 -27.08
C ALA A 68 -1.62 -2.99 -27.49
N THR A 69 -2.60 -2.81 -26.60
CA THR A 69 -3.80 -2.02 -26.89
C THR A 69 -3.49 -0.53 -26.99
N ALA A 70 -2.66 -0.02 -26.08
CA ALA A 70 -2.20 1.38 -26.14
C ALA A 70 -1.32 1.62 -27.38
N ALA A 71 -0.46 0.70 -27.74
CA ALA A 71 0.38 0.80 -28.95
C ALA A 71 -0.47 0.83 -30.23
N ALA A 72 -1.48 -0.04 -30.35
CA ALA A 72 -2.40 -0.04 -31.48
C ALA A 72 -3.24 1.26 -31.55
N GLN A 73 -3.70 1.75 -30.40
CA GLN A 73 -4.42 3.03 -30.31
C GLN A 73 -3.55 4.22 -30.73
N GLN A 74 -2.29 4.23 -30.31
CA GLN A 74 -1.33 5.26 -30.69
C GLN A 74 -1.03 5.20 -32.21
N ALA A 75 -0.88 4.00 -32.78
CA ALA A 75 -0.69 3.82 -34.22
C ALA A 75 -1.89 4.39 -35.02
N LEU A 76 -3.12 4.17 -34.54
CA LEU A 76 -4.32 4.76 -35.13
C LEU A 76 -4.30 6.29 -35.07
N THR A 77 -3.97 6.86 -33.91
CA THR A 77 -3.90 8.33 -33.72
C THR A 77 -2.86 8.96 -34.68
N VAL A 78 -1.70 8.29 -34.85
CA VAL A 78 -0.66 8.74 -35.80
C VAL A 78 -1.17 8.62 -37.25
N ALA A 79 -1.85 7.53 -37.62
CA ALA A 79 -2.41 7.36 -38.94
C ALA A 79 -3.47 8.43 -39.24
N GLU A 80 -4.34 8.75 -38.32
CA GLU A 80 -5.32 9.83 -38.43
C GLU A 80 -4.66 11.19 -38.64
N ALA A 81 -3.57 11.49 -37.93
CA ALA A 81 -2.80 12.71 -38.10
C ALA A 81 -2.13 12.85 -39.49
N THR A 82 -1.78 11.72 -40.16
CA THR A 82 -1.23 11.73 -41.51
C THR A 82 -2.30 11.96 -42.59
N GLY A 83 -3.58 11.71 -42.28
CA GLY A 83 -4.70 11.84 -43.22
C GLY A 83 -4.72 10.75 -44.33
N ASN A 84 -3.84 9.74 -44.26
CA ASN A 84 -3.79 8.64 -45.22
C ASN A 84 -4.85 7.59 -44.89
N GLN A 85 -5.89 7.53 -45.73
CA GLN A 85 -7.04 6.65 -45.55
C GLN A 85 -6.67 5.16 -45.45
N GLU A 86 -5.68 4.73 -46.24
CA GLU A 86 -5.22 3.34 -46.24
C GLU A 86 -4.55 2.97 -44.92
N GLN A 87 -3.71 3.87 -44.39
CA GLN A 87 -3.06 3.68 -43.07
C GLN A 87 -4.09 3.71 -41.92
N ILE A 88 -5.09 4.56 -42.01
CA ILE A 88 -6.17 4.63 -41.01
C ILE A 88 -6.96 3.30 -40.99
N VAL A 89 -7.35 2.78 -42.12
CA VAL A 89 -8.08 1.49 -42.23
C VAL A 89 -7.24 0.34 -41.71
N ALA A 90 -5.94 0.30 -42.06
CA ALA A 90 -5.03 -0.73 -41.55
C ALA A 90 -4.87 -0.65 -40.01
N ALA A 91 -4.67 0.56 -39.45
CA ALA A 91 -4.54 0.75 -38.03
C ALA A 91 -5.86 0.44 -37.25
N MET A 92 -7.02 0.75 -37.81
CA MET A 92 -8.32 0.34 -37.28
C MET A 92 -8.46 -1.19 -37.24
N ALA A 93 -8.05 -1.90 -38.31
CA ALA A 93 -8.10 -3.35 -38.36
C ALA A 93 -7.14 -3.96 -37.32
N ASP A 94 -5.95 -3.40 -37.17
CA ASP A 94 -4.98 -3.83 -36.16
C ASP A 94 -5.51 -3.63 -34.75
N LEU A 95 -6.09 -2.47 -34.45
CA LEU A 95 -6.72 -2.19 -33.15
C LEU A 95 -7.88 -3.15 -32.86
N ALA A 96 -8.71 -3.47 -33.86
CA ALA A 96 -9.82 -4.41 -33.70
C ALA A 96 -9.36 -5.85 -33.42
N ASN A 97 -8.17 -6.23 -33.88
CA ASN A 97 -7.59 -7.56 -33.67
C ASN A 97 -6.62 -7.61 -32.47
N THR A 98 -6.29 -6.45 -31.89
CA THR A 98 -5.38 -6.39 -30.74
C THR A 98 -6.15 -6.54 -29.44
N HIS A 99 -5.73 -7.49 -28.63
CA HIS A 99 -6.34 -7.77 -27.34
C HIS A 99 -5.32 -7.58 -26.20
N TRP A 100 -5.82 -7.36 -24.98
CA TRP A 100 -4.98 -7.17 -23.80
C TRP A 100 -3.99 -8.33 -23.54
N TYR A 101 -4.32 -9.55 -23.94
CA TYR A 101 -3.45 -10.73 -23.80
C TYR A 101 -2.30 -10.78 -24.83
N ASN A 102 -2.28 -9.89 -25.83
CA ASN A 102 -1.15 -9.69 -26.72
C ASN A 102 -0.04 -8.83 -26.09
N SER A 103 -0.31 -8.28 -24.91
CA SER A 103 0.64 -7.44 -24.16
C SER A 103 1.72 -8.25 -23.44
N GLY A 104 2.74 -7.57 -22.94
CA GLY A 104 3.79 -8.19 -22.15
C GLY A 104 3.27 -8.83 -20.85
N ILE A 105 3.94 -9.89 -20.40
CA ILE A 105 3.46 -10.69 -19.25
C ILE A 105 3.26 -9.86 -17.97
N LEU A 106 4.13 -8.90 -17.68
CA LEU A 106 3.98 -8.04 -16.50
C LEU A 106 2.84 -7.03 -16.69
N TYR A 107 2.57 -6.59 -17.92
CA TYR A 107 1.40 -5.76 -18.21
C TYR A 107 0.09 -6.56 -18.02
N ILE A 108 0.07 -7.82 -18.47
CA ILE A 108 -1.09 -8.70 -18.21
C ILE A 108 -1.35 -8.85 -16.72
N LEU A 109 -0.31 -9.08 -15.93
CA LEU A 109 -0.44 -9.12 -14.46
C LEU A 109 -0.87 -7.76 -13.88
N TYR A 110 -0.42 -6.64 -14.47
CA TYR A 110 -0.82 -5.29 -14.08
C TYR A 110 -2.33 -5.05 -14.19
N THR A 111 -3.01 -5.71 -15.13
CA THR A 111 -4.47 -5.63 -15.20
C THR A 111 -5.15 -6.16 -13.94
N GLY A 112 -4.53 -7.08 -13.22
CA GLY A 112 -5.00 -7.56 -11.91
C GLY A 112 -4.93 -6.49 -10.80
N ILE A 113 -4.03 -5.50 -10.92
CA ILE A 113 -4.01 -4.32 -10.04
C ILE A 113 -5.12 -3.35 -10.47
N ARG A 114 -5.19 -3.02 -11.77
CA ARG A 114 -6.20 -2.10 -12.32
C ARG A 114 -7.62 -2.57 -12.10
N SER A 115 -7.86 -3.89 -12.17
CA SER A 115 -9.17 -4.49 -11.84
C SER A 115 -9.46 -4.60 -10.34
N VAL A 116 -8.51 -4.17 -9.47
CA VAL A 116 -8.62 -4.26 -8.01
C VAL A 116 -8.56 -5.70 -7.48
N LEU A 117 -8.29 -6.70 -8.33
CA LEU A 117 -8.25 -8.10 -7.94
C LEU A 117 -7.19 -8.37 -6.85
N PHE A 118 -5.94 -7.97 -7.09
CA PHE A 118 -4.84 -8.24 -6.15
C PHE A 118 -5.02 -7.51 -4.80
N PRO A 119 -5.32 -6.20 -4.75
CA PRO A 119 -5.62 -5.55 -3.49
C PRO A 119 -6.73 -6.22 -2.69
N SER A 120 -7.82 -6.63 -3.34
CA SER A 120 -8.94 -7.30 -2.69
C SER A 120 -8.54 -8.66 -2.08
N LEU A 121 -7.78 -9.47 -2.82
CA LEU A 121 -7.30 -10.77 -2.33
C LEU A 121 -6.29 -10.63 -1.19
N ILE A 122 -5.46 -9.58 -1.18
CA ILE A 122 -4.60 -9.27 -0.03
C ILE A 122 -5.46 -8.95 1.19
N PHE A 123 -6.51 -8.14 1.03
CA PHE A 123 -7.43 -7.84 2.14
C PHE A 123 -8.12 -9.09 2.68
N LEU A 124 -8.47 -10.06 1.83
CA LEU A 124 -8.98 -11.36 2.28
C LEU A 124 -7.97 -12.08 3.19
N GLY A 125 -6.71 -12.16 2.76
CA GLY A 125 -5.64 -12.76 3.55
C GLY A 125 -5.38 -12.00 4.87
N VAL A 126 -5.30 -10.66 4.80
CA VAL A 126 -5.14 -9.81 5.98
C VAL A 126 -6.30 -10.00 6.96
N GLY A 127 -7.54 -10.10 6.47
CA GLY A 127 -8.71 -10.37 7.30
C GLY A 127 -8.62 -11.72 8.02
N ALA A 128 -8.18 -12.77 7.32
CA ALA A 128 -7.99 -14.09 7.91
C ALA A 128 -6.84 -14.13 8.95
N MET A 129 -5.81 -13.28 8.77
CA MET A 129 -4.71 -13.15 9.73
C MET A 129 -5.06 -12.29 10.94
N THR A 130 -6.00 -11.35 10.79
CA THR A 130 -6.25 -10.29 11.76
C THR A 130 -7.16 -10.78 12.89
N ASP A 131 -6.71 -10.59 14.13
CA ASP A 131 -7.54 -10.76 15.33
C ASP A 131 -8.18 -9.42 15.71
N PHE A 132 -9.49 -9.31 15.53
CA PHE A 132 -10.27 -8.14 15.92
C PHE A 132 -10.65 -8.14 17.41
N GLY A 133 -10.36 -9.22 18.14
CA GLY A 133 -10.64 -9.35 19.58
C GLY A 133 -10.12 -8.20 20.42
N PRO A 134 -8.85 -7.78 20.32
CA PRO A 134 -8.31 -6.65 21.07
C PRO A 134 -9.05 -5.33 20.84
N MET A 135 -9.52 -5.09 19.62
CA MET A 135 -10.31 -3.91 19.27
C MET A 135 -11.71 -3.98 19.91
N LEU A 136 -12.37 -5.14 19.81
CA LEU A 136 -13.69 -5.38 20.43
C LEU A 136 -13.62 -5.34 21.95
N ALA A 137 -12.52 -5.81 22.55
CA ALA A 137 -12.29 -5.77 23.98
C ALA A 137 -12.16 -4.33 24.52
N ASN A 138 -11.60 -3.40 23.73
CA ASN A 138 -11.44 -2.00 24.11
C ASN A 138 -11.87 -1.07 22.95
N PRO A 139 -13.17 -0.83 22.76
CA PRO A 139 -13.67 0.02 21.68
C PRO A 139 -13.13 1.47 21.73
N LYS A 140 -12.80 1.99 22.93
CA LYS A 140 -12.18 3.32 23.06
C LYS A 140 -10.83 3.41 22.36
N GLY A 141 -10.10 2.29 22.25
CA GLY A 141 -8.86 2.20 21.51
C GLY A 141 -9.02 2.45 20.02
N MET A 142 -10.21 2.22 19.46
CA MET A 142 -10.50 2.50 18.04
C MET A 142 -10.30 3.99 17.70
N LEU A 143 -10.60 4.89 18.64
CA LEU A 143 -10.42 6.33 18.45
C LEU A 143 -8.98 6.72 18.15
N LEU A 144 -8.00 5.92 18.60
CA LEU A 144 -6.58 6.15 18.27
C LEU A 144 -6.29 5.87 16.79
N GLY A 145 -6.91 4.83 16.22
CA GLY A 145 -6.83 4.56 14.78
C GLY A 145 -7.47 5.67 13.96
N VAL A 146 -8.66 6.14 14.39
CA VAL A 146 -9.34 7.28 13.75
C VAL A 146 -8.48 8.55 13.81
N ALA A 147 -7.92 8.86 14.98
CA ALA A 147 -7.10 10.05 15.19
C ALA A 147 -5.83 10.05 14.32
N ALA A 148 -5.20 8.90 14.14
CA ALA A 148 -4.03 8.79 13.28
C ALA A 148 -4.35 9.10 11.81
N GLN A 149 -5.60 8.90 11.34
CA GLN A 149 -6.01 9.27 9.98
C GLN A 149 -5.98 10.79 9.72
N LEU A 150 -5.93 11.64 10.76
CA LEU A 150 -5.70 13.08 10.59
C LEU A 150 -4.41 13.37 9.81
N GLY A 151 -3.41 12.49 9.91
CA GLY A 151 -2.18 12.59 9.12
C GLY A 151 -2.41 12.46 7.61
N ILE A 152 -3.40 11.65 7.18
CA ILE A 152 -3.79 11.53 5.78
C ILE A 152 -4.29 12.88 5.26
N PHE A 153 -5.23 13.50 5.97
CA PHE A 153 -5.81 14.78 5.57
C PHE A 153 -4.79 15.92 5.63
N ALA A 154 -3.90 15.92 6.63
CA ALA A 154 -2.81 16.87 6.71
C ALA A 154 -1.84 16.73 5.52
N ALA A 155 -1.50 15.52 5.14
CA ALA A 155 -0.64 15.25 3.98
C ALA A 155 -1.33 15.58 2.65
N PHE A 156 -2.63 15.31 2.52
CA PHE A 156 -3.45 15.77 1.40
C PHE A 156 -3.37 17.30 1.26
N GLY A 157 -3.60 18.03 2.37
CA GLY A 157 -3.50 19.49 2.38
C GLY A 157 -2.12 20.00 2.03
N LEU A 158 -1.04 19.36 2.53
CA LEU A 158 0.33 19.69 2.18
C LEU A 158 0.61 19.43 0.69
N ALA A 159 0.18 18.30 0.14
CA ALA A 159 0.34 18.00 -1.28
C ALA A 159 -0.37 19.03 -2.17
N MET A 160 -1.60 19.40 -1.81
CA MET A 160 -2.35 20.47 -2.50
C MET A 160 -1.64 21.84 -2.41
N ALA A 161 -1.08 22.14 -1.24
CA ALA A 161 -0.38 23.42 -1.01
C ALA A 161 0.90 23.58 -1.85
N THR A 162 1.52 22.47 -2.30
CA THR A 162 2.69 22.54 -3.19
C THR A 162 2.35 23.05 -4.60
N GLY A 163 1.09 22.94 -5.03
CA GLY A 163 0.67 23.24 -6.41
C GLY A 163 1.22 22.30 -7.48
N LEU A 164 1.93 21.23 -7.08
CA LEU A 164 2.55 20.25 -8.00
C LEU A 164 1.62 19.10 -8.39
N PHE A 165 0.54 18.92 -7.64
CA PHE A 165 -0.32 17.74 -7.73
C PHE A 165 -1.79 18.12 -7.95
N THR A 166 -2.48 17.29 -8.74
CA THR A 166 -3.94 17.37 -8.86
C THR A 166 -4.59 16.92 -7.54
N PRO A 167 -5.87 17.26 -7.27
CA PRO A 167 -6.58 16.78 -6.10
C PRO A 167 -6.61 15.25 -6.00
N GLN A 168 -6.70 14.53 -7.15
CA GLN A 168 -6.65 13.07 -7.22
C GLN A 168 -5.28 12.55 -6.77
N GLN A 169 -4.20 13.12 -7.31
CA GLN A 169 -2.83 12.77 -6.92
C GLN A 169 -2.56 13.09 -5.45
N ALA A 170 -3.01 14.25 -4.97
CA ALA A 170 -2.87 14.63 -3.57
C ALA A 170 -3.60 13.68 -2.61
N ALA A 171 -4.79 13.20 -2.98
CA ALA A 171 -5.54 12.19 -2.22
C ALA A 171 -4.75 10.87 -2.11
N VAL A 172 -4.14 10.44 -3.23
CA VAL A 172 -3.30 9.23 -3.27
C VAL A 172 -2.01 9.40 -2.45
N ILE A 173 -1.38 10.58 -2.48
CA ILE A 173 -0.23 10.89 -1.63
C ILE A 173 -0.63 10.91 -0.15
N GLY A 174 -1.76 11.51 0.18
CA GLY A 174 -2.27 11.56 1.55
C GLY A 174 -2.45 10.18 2.16
N ILE A 175 -3.05 9.24 1.42
CA ILE A 175 -3.36 7.89 1.94
C ILE A 175 -2.10 7.09 2.32
N ILE A 176 -0.90 7.44 1.82
CA ILE A 176 0.37 6.86 2.24
C ILE A 176 0.55 6.97 3.76
N GLY A 177 0.05 8.05 4.36
CA GLY A 177 0.12 8.30 5.80
C GLY A 177 -0.55 7.22 6.65
N SER A 178 -1.49 6.46 6.11
CA SER A 178 -2.10 5.32 6.82
C SER A 178 -1.14 4.14 6.99
N SER A 179 -0.06 4.06 6.21
CA SER A 179 0.85 2.91 6.10
C SER A 179 0.11 1.61 5.71
N ASP A 180 -0.89 1.75 4.85
CA ASP A 180 -1.69 0.66 4.29
C ASP A 180 -1.38 0.53 2.80
N GLY A 181 -0.43 -0.34 2.47
CA GLY A 181 0.03 -0.54 1.10
C GLY A 181 -1.08 -0.93 0.12
N PRO A 182 -1.87 -1.97 0.41
CA PRO A 182 -2.97 -2.39 -0.45
C PRO A 182 -4.03 -1.32 -0.68
N THR A 183 -4.44 -0.57 0.36
CA THR A 183 -5.37 0.58 0.22
C THR A 183 -4.74 1.69 -0.63
N THR A 184 -3.45 1.95 -0.45
CA THR A 184 -2.72 2.95 -1.24
C THR A 184 -2.70 2.58 -2.72
N ILE A 185 -2.39 1.33 -3.07
CA ILE A 185 -2.42 0.83 -4.45
C ILE A 185 -3.84 0.88 -5.03
N PHE A 186 -4.84 0.47 -4.23
CA PHE A 186 -6.24 0.52 -4.64
C PHE A 186 -6.65 1.95 -5.02
N LEU A 187 -6.38 2.92 -4.16
CA LEU A 187 -6.75 4.31 -4.43
C LEU A 187 -5.97 4.87 -5.62
N ALA A 188 -4.66 4.59 -5.71
CA ALA A 188 -3.82 5.01 -6.82
C ALA A 188 -4.31 4.44 -8.16
N SER A 189 -4.67 3.16 -8.21
CA SER A 189 -5.17 2.54 -9.44
C SER A 189 -6.48 3.15 -9.95
N ARG A 190 -7.24 3.83 -9.08
CA ARG A 190 -8.53 4.45 -9.42
C ARG A 190 -8.43 5.94 -9.69
N LEU A 191 -7.63 6.68 -8.92
CA LEU A 191 -7.57 8.14 -8.98
C LEU A 191 -6.36 8.69 -9.75
N ALA A 192 -5.20 8.02 -9.67
CA ALA A 192 -3.95 8.51 -10.25
C ALA A 192 -3.02 7.35 -10.63
N PRO A 193 -3.37 6.55 -11.66
CA PRO A 193 -2.57 5.40 -12.09
C PRO A 193 -1.15 5.78 -12.52
N GLU A 194 -0.94 6.99 -13.00
CA GLU A 194 0.32 7.51 -13.48
C GLU A 194 1.39 7.65 -12.39
N ILE A 195 0.99 7.91 -11.15
CA ILE A 195 1.92 8.02 -10.00
C ILE A 195 1.94 6.74 -9.14
N MET A 196 1.19 5.70 -9.51
CA MET A 196 1.00 4.51 -8.68
C MET A 196 2.33 3.83 -8.32
N GLY A 197 3.25 3.70 -9.27
CA GLY A 197 4.57 3.08 -9.01
C GLY A 197 5.36 3.83 -7.95
N ALA A 198 5.47 5.15 -8.06
CA ALA A 198 6.16 6.00 -7.10
C ALA A 198 5.53 5.93 -5.70
N VAL A 199 4.20 6.01 -5.64
CA VAL A 199 3.41 5.97 -4.41
C VAL A 199 3.54 4.60 -3.73
N ALA A 200 3.51 3.51 -4.48
CA ALA A 200 3.64 2.16 -3.94
C ALA A 200 5.05 1.92 -3.36
N VAL A 201 6.10 2.29 -4.10
CA VAL A 201 7.48 2.20 -3.59
C VAL A 201 7.65 3.04 -2.32
N ALA A 202 7.11 4.27 -2.29
CA ALA A 202 7.13 5.11 -1.11
C ALA A 202 6.41 4.43 0.08
N ALA A 203 5.16 3.98 -0.10
CA ALA A 203 4.36 3.37 0.96
C ALA A 203 5.04 2.16 1.59
N TYR A 204 5.55 1.22 0.78
CA TYR A 204 6.21 0.02 1.29
C TYR A 204 7.59 0.31 1.90
N SER A 205 8.34 1.28 1.35
CA SER A 205 9.61 1.70 1.95
C SER A 205 9.41 2.30 3.34
N TYR A 206 8.34 3.08 3.55
CA TYR A 206 8.05 3.66 4.87
C TYR A 206 7.56 2.62 5.88
N MET A 207 6.82 1.60 5.45
CA MET A 207 6.49 0.48 6.32
C MET A 207 7.76 -0.16 6.89
N ALA A 208 8.79 -0.35 6.06
CA ALA A 208 10.09 -0.87 6.51
C ALA A 208 10.81 0.07 7.48
N LEU A 209 10.60 1.38 7.39
CA LEU A 209 11.22 2.40 8.23
C LEU A 209 10.46 2.69 9.55
N ILE A 210 9.30 2.09 9.77
CA ILE A 210 8.50 2.24 11.01
C ILE A 210 9.35 2.12 12.29
N PRO A 211 10.21 1.08 12.45
CA PRO A 211 11.03 0.93 13.66
C PRO A 211 12.04 2.06 13.90
N PHE A 212 12.33 2.87 12.89
CA PHE A 212 13.27 3.99 12.97
C PHE A 212 12.56 5.32 13.14
N ILE A 213 11.42 5.52 12.49
CA ILE A 213 10.68 6.80 12.45
C ILE A 213 9.81 6.97 13.70
N GLN A 214 9.07 5.93 14.10
CA GLN A 214 8.14 6.03 15.22
C GLN A 214 8.79 6.26 16.60
N PRO A 215 9.87 5.53 17.01
CA PRO A 215 10.42 5.67 18.34
C PRO A 215 10.91 7.09 18.69
N PRO A 216 11.61 7.84 17.81
CA PRO A 216 11.96 9.22 18.07
C PRO A 216 10.73 10.11 18.30
N ILE A 217 9.69 9.99 17.47
CA ILE A 217 8.45 10.75 17.58
C ILE A 217 7.75 10.44 18.90
N MET A 218 7.61 9.16 19.25
CA MET A 218 7.00 8.71 20.48
C MET A 218 7.74 9.28 21.70
N LYS A 219 9.07 9.23 21.69
CA LYS A 219 9.91 9.73 22.79
C LYS A 219 9.86 11.26 22.91
N ALA A 220 9.80 11.97 21.81
CA ALA A 220 9.70 13.43 21.79
C ALA A 220 8.35 13.94 22.32
N LEU A 221 7.27 13.24 21.99
CA LEU A 221 5.92 13.68 22.33
C LEU A 221 5.43 13.20 23.71
N THR A 222 6.08 12.23 24.34
CA THR A 222 5.64 11.66 25.61
C THR A 222 6.67 11.83 26.72
N THR A 223 6.20 12.00 27.95
CA THR A 223 7.05 12.05 29.15
C THR A 223 7.39 10.63 29.64
N LYS A 224 8.43 10.51 30.48
CA LYS A 224 8.81 9.22 31.07
C LYS A 224 7.66 8.60 31.86
N LYS A 225 6.94 9.40 32.65
CA LYS A 225 5.79 8.95 33.46
C LYS A 225 4.65 8.40 32.60
N GLU A 226 4.36 9.03 31.46
CA GLU A 226 3.34 8.56 30.51
C GLU A 226 3.75 7.23 29.86
N ARG A 227 5.04 7.04 29.55
CA ARG A 227 5.57 5.80 28.94
C ARG A 227 5.59 4.61 29.90
N GLU A 228 5.75 4.87 31.20
CA GLU A 228 5.74 3.85 32.25
C GLU A 228 4.32 3.38 32.62
N CYS A 229 3.28 4.08 32.15
CA CYS A 229 1.88 3.73 32.45
C CYS A 229 1.59 2.28 32.04
N LYS A 230 1.16 1.49 33.04
CA LYS A 230 0.74 0.09 32.82
C LYS A 230 -0.75 0.03 32.53
N MET A 231 -1.10 -0.66 31.44
CA MET A 231 -2.50 -0.89 31.09
C MET A 231 -3.03 -2.16 31.76
N GLY A 232 -4.31 -2.17 32.08
CA GLY A 232 -5.01 -3.31 32.67
C GLY A 232 -5.19 -4.45 31.65
N THR A 233 -5.73 -5.57 32.10
CA THR A 233 -6.09 -6.69 31.22
C THR A 233 -7.29 -6.35 30.33
N LEU A 234 -7.27 -6.81 29.08
CA LEU A 234 -8.43 -6.70 28.21
C LEU A 234 -9.54 -7.67 28.65
N ARG A 235 -10.80 -7.29 28.42
CA ARG A 235 -11.92 -8.23 28.63
C ARG A 235 -11.88 -9.37 27.58
N GLU A 236 -12.41 -10.49 27.92
CA GLU A 236 -12.66 -11.57 26.97
C GLU A 236 -13.83 -11.19 26.04
N VAL A 237 -13.67 -11.47 24.75
CA VAL A 237 -14.68 -11.22 23.71
C VAL A 237 -15.37 -12.52 23.37
N GLY A 238 -16.69 -12.53 23.46
CA GLY A 238 -17.49 -13.71 23.14
C GLY A 238 -17.44 -14.10 21.65
N LYS A 239 -17.61 -15.41 21.36
CA LYS A 239 -17.61 -15.92 19.99
C LYS A 239 -18.68 -15.25 19.11
N VAL A 240 -19.85 -14.97 19.67
CA VAL A 240 -20.96 -14.32 18.95
C VAL A 240 -20.58 -12.89 18.54
N GLU A 241 -19.95 -12.12 19.44
CA GLU A 241 -19.46 -10.77 19.11
C GLU A 241 -18.46 -10.79 17.95
N ARG A 242 -17.53 -11.76 17.96
CA ARG A 242 -16.52 -11.93 16.91
C ARG A 242 -17.12 -12.28 15.55
N ILE A 243 -18.22 -13.06 15.50
CA ILE A 243 -18.90 -13.45 14.25
C ILE A 243 -19.81 -12.33 13.74
N ILE A 244 -20.52 -11.62 14.62
CA ILE A 244 -21.43 -10.54 14.23
C ILE A 244 -20.64 -9.33 13.72
N PHE A 245 -19.47 -9.05 14.30
CA PHE A 245 -18.67 -7.88 13.99
C PHE A 245 -18.34 -7.72 12.49
N PRO A 246 -17.76 -8.70 11.77
CA PRO A 246 -17.45 -8.54 10.35
C PRO A 246 -18.69 -8.33 9.48
N VAL A 247 -19.82 -8.95 9.82
CA VAL A 247 -21.08 -8.75 9.10
C VAL A 247 -21.61 -7.34 9.31
N ALA A 248 -21.64 -6.88 10.56
CA ALA A 248 -22.11 -5.53 10.90
C ALA A 248 -21.22 -4.43 10.28
N VAL A 249 -19.91 -4.57 10.36
CA VAL A 249 -18.97 -3.61 9.76
C VAL A 249 -19.13 -3.58 8.23
N THR A 250 -19.25 -4.74 7.59
CA THR A 250 -19.49 -4.80 6.14
C THR A 250 -20.76 -4.02 5.79
N ALA A 251 -21.88 -4.29 6.45
CA ALA A 251 -23.14 -3.63 6.18
C ALA A 251 -23.05 -2.10 6.38
N VAL A 252 -22.54 -1.66 7.52
CA VAL A 252 -22.46 -0.23 7.85
C VAL A 252 -21.50 0.52 6.90
N VAL A 253 -20.29 -0.03 6.69
CA VAL A 253 -19.28 0.65 5.89
C VAL A 253 -19.68 0.72 4.41
N LEU A 254 -20.23 -0.36 3.86
CA LEU A 254 -20.61 -0.38 2.45
C LEU A 254 -21.87 0.44 2.15
N LEU A 255 -22.75 0.64 3.13
CA LEU A 255 -23.86 1.60 3.00
C LEU A 255 -23.36 3.06 2.99
N LEU A 256 -22.25 3.36 3.71
CA LEU A 256 -21.66 4.69 3.73
C LEU A 256 -20.76 4.96 2.51
N THR A 257 -19.95 3.98 2.15
CA THR A 257 -18.92 4.10 1.10
C THR A 257 -18.90 2.87 0.19
N PRO A 258 -19.85 2.75 -0.77
CA PRO A 258 -19.94 1.57 -1.63
C PRO A 258 -18.68 1.29 -2.45
N GLY A 259 -17.94 2.32 -2.82
CA GLY A 259 -16.72 2.22 -3.64
C GLY A 259 -15.61 1.36 -3.03
N VAL A 260 -15.61 1.14 -1.71
CA VAL A 260 -14.60 0.30 -1.03
C VAL A 260 -15.07 -1.14 -0.79
N ALA A 261 -16.18 -1.55 -1.40
CA ALA A 261 -16.70 -2.91 -1.27
C ALA A 261 -15.66 -4.01 -1.55
N PRO A 262 -14.78 -3.90 -2.56
CA PRO A 262 -13.76 -4.90 -2.80
C PRO A 262 -12.75 -5.05 -1.65
N LEU A 263 -12.44 -3.97 -0.92
CA LEU A 263 -11.48 -4.01 0.19
C LEU A 263 -12.15 -4.50 1.48
N ILE A 264 -13.15 -3.77 1.95
CA ILE A 264 -13.80 -4.07 3.24
C ILE A 264 -14.56 -5.39 3.18
N GLY A 265 -15.24 -5.69 2.06
CA GLY A 265 -15.94 -6.97 1.89
C GLY A 265 -15.00 -8.15 2.01
N MET A 266 -13.84 -8.10 1.34
CA MET A 266 -12.84 -9.17 1.41
C MET A 266 -12.13 -9.24 2.76
N LEU A 267 -11.82 -8.09 3.39
CA LEU A 267 -11.27 -8.06 4.76
C LEU A 267 -12.19 -8.77 5.76
N MET A 268 -13.47 -8.41 5.72
CA MET A 268 -14.45 -8.96 6.65
C MET A 268 -14.80 -10.42 6.34
N LEU A 269 -14.79 -10.81 5.06
CA LEU A 269 -14.94 -12.22 4.66
C LEU A 269 -13.79 -13.06 5.19
N GLY A 270 -12.54 -12.59 5.06
CA GLY A 270 -11.37 -13.28 5.61
C GLY A 270 -11.46 -13.44 7.14
N ASN A 271 -11.89 -12.39 7.83
CA ASN A 271 -12.10 -12.44 9.26
C ASN A 271 -13.23 -13.43 9.65
N LEU A 272 -14.31 -13.45 8.88
CA LEU A 272 -15.39 -14.40 9.10
C LEU A 272 -14.93 -15.86 8.90
N PHE A 273 -14.02 -16.14 7.95
CA PHE A 273 -13.42 -17.48 7.82
C PHE A 273 -12.72 -17.90 9.10
N ARG A 274 -11.96 -17.00 9.71
CA ARG A 274 -11.23 -17.23 10.95
C ARG A 274 -12.18 -17.43 12.14
N GLU A 275 -13.10 -16.50 12.37
CA GLU A 275 -13.89 -16.45 13.61
C GLU A 275 -15.06 -17.44 13.61
N SER A 276 -15.51 -17.90 12.45
CA SER A 276 -16.59 -18.91 12.35
C SER A 276 -16.16 -20.28 12.90
N GLY A 277 -14.90 -20.66 12.65
CA GLY A 277 -14.36 -21.97 13.03
C GLY A 277 -15.02 -23.16 12.31
N VAL A 278 -15.65 -22.91 11.15
CA VAL A 278 -16.29 -23.98 10.34
C VAL A 278 -15.62 -24.16 8.98
N VAL A 279 -14.72 -23.27 8.62
CA VAL A 279 -14.00 -23.23 7.34
C VAL A 279 -12.48 -23.05 7.55
N ASP A 280 -11.90 -23.75 8.51
CA ASP A 280 -10.49 -23.59 8.89
C ASP A 280 -9.54 -23.75 7.70
N ARG A 281 -9.83 -24.66 6.77
CA ARG A 281 -9.04 -24.85 5.54
C ARG A 281 -9.02 -23.61 4.66
N LEU A 282 -10.14 -22.87 4.53
CA LEU A 282 -10.19 -21.61 3.76
C LEU A 282 -9.44 -20.50 4.49
N SER A 283 -9.58 -20.44 5.82
CA SER A 283 -8.82 -19.49 6.66
C SER A 283 -7.32 -19.73 6.51
N GLU A 284 -6.86 -20.99 6.64
CA GLU A 284 -5.45 -21.35 6.51
C GLU A 284 -4.90 -21.05 5.10
N THR A 285 -5.64 -21.39 4.06
CA THR A 285 -5.26 -21.10 2.67
C THR A 285 -5.14 -19.59 2.44
N SER A 286 -6.10 -18.80 2.95
CA SER A 286 -6.14 -17.35 2.76
C SER A 286 -4.97 -16.64 3.45
N GLN A 287 -4.63 -17.05 4.68
CA GLN A 287 -3.57 -16.40 5.47
C GLN A 287 -2.16 -16.87 5.12
N ASN A 288 -1.99 -17.95 4.36
CA ASN A 288 -0.69 -18.51 3.98
C ASN A 288 -0.49 -18.53 2.46
N ALA A 289 -1.10 -19.50 1.75
CA ALA A 289 -0.81 -19.69 0.33
C ALA A 289 -1.31 -18.53 -0.54
N LEU A 290 -2.57 -18.12 -0.37
CA LEU A 290 -3.19 -17.09 -1.21
C LEU A 290 -2.50 -15.74 -1.04
N ILE A 291 -2.30 -15.27 0.20
CA ILE A 291 -1.68 -13.98 0.45
C ILE A 291 -0.24 -13.93 -0.09
N ASN A 292 0.51 -15.03 0.03
CA ASN A 292 1.88 -15.11 -0.48
C ASN A 292 1.92 -15.07 -2.01
N ILE A 293 1.05 -15.82 -2.69
CA ILE A 293 0.94 -15.82 -4.16
C ILE A 293 0.60 -14.41 -4.66
N VAL A 294 -0.43 -13.79 -4.08
CA VAL A 294 -0.88 -12.46 -4.49
C VAL A 294 0.17 -11.40 -4.18
N THR A 295 0.90 -11.54 -3.07
CA THR A 295 2.01 -10.64 -2.71
C THR A 295 3.14 -10.69 -3.74
N ILE A 296 3.48 -11.87 -4.26
CA ILE A 296 4.48 -12.03 -5.33
C ILE A 296 4.00 -11.31 -6.60
N LEU A 297 2.78 -11.63 -7.06
CA LEU A 297 2.22 -11.06 -8.27
C LEU A 297 2.09 -9.54 -8.18
N LEU A 298 1.52 -9.04 -7.08
CA LEU A 298 1.37 -7.61 -6.84
C LEU A 298 2.73 -6.91 -6.73
N GLY A 299 3.66 -7.46 -5.95
CA GLY A 299 4.96 -6.86 -5.73
C GLY A 299 5.77 -6.71 -7.03
N VAL A 300 5.90 -7.79 -7.80
CA VAL A 300 6.62 -7.75 -9.09
C VAL A 300 5.96 -6.76 -10.04
N THR A 301 4.64 -6.78 -10.12
CA THR A 301 3.89 -5.90 -11.04
C THR A 301 3.98 -4.43 -10.65
N VAL A 302 3.84 -4.12 -9.36
CA VAL A 302 4.01 -2.75 -8.84
C VAL A 302 5.43 -2.25 -9.09
N GLY A 303 6.43 -3.08 -8.82
CA GLY A 303 7.82 -2.75 -9.15
C GLY A 303 7.99 -2.44 -10.63
N ALA A 304 7.35 -3.21 -11.50
CA ALA A 304 7.42 -3.05 -12.94
C ALA A 304 6.77 -1.75 -13.47
N THR A 305 5.91 -1.09 -12.70
CA THR A 305 5.37 0.23 -13.07
C THR A 305 6.35 1.38 -12.82
N THR A 306 7.49 1.12 -12.16
CA THR A 306 8.51 2.13 -11.88
C THR A 306 9.59 2.16 -12.96
N ASN A 307 9.33 2.82 -14.06
CA ASN A 307 10.33 3.07 -15.10
C ASN A 307 11.14 4.36 -14.81
N GLY A 308 12.36 4.45 -15.36
CA GLY A 308 13.27 5.55 -15.10
C GLY A 308 12.77 6.91 -15.54
N GLU A 309 12.01 6.98 -16.63
CA GLU A 309 11.50 8.23 -17.17
C GLU A 309 10.47 8.88 -16.25
N LEU A 310 9.60 8.08 -15.63
CA LEU A 310 8.58 8.56 -14.70
C LEU A 310 9.13 8.71 -13.27
N PHE A 311 10.01 7.81 -12.85
CA PHE A 311 10.48 7.78 -11.46
C PHE A 311 11.48 8.89 -11.11
N LEU A 312 12.29 9.34 -12.07
CA LEU A 312 13.32 10.38 -11.84
C LEU A 312 12.81 11.83 -12.02
N GLN A 313 11.50 12.03 -11.98
CA GLN A 313 10.89 13.36 -12.03
C GLN A 313 10.84 14.02 -10.65
N VAL A 314 10.80 15.35 -10.62
CA VAL A 314 10.67 16.14 -9.39
C VAL A 314 9.41 15.77 -8.60
N GLN A 315 8.32 15.46 -9.31
CA GLN A 315 7.08 15.00 -8.69
C GLN A 315 7.27 13.73 -7.88
N THR A 316 8.02 12.76 -8.37
CA THR A 316 8.31 11.50 -7.66
C THR A 316 9.11 11.73 -6.38
N LEU A 317 10.12 12.60 -6.42
CA LEU A 317 10.86 12.99 -5.23
C LEU A 317 9.95 13.67 -4.21
N ALA A 318 9.06 14.57 -4.68
CA ALA A 318 8.06 15.20 -3.82
C ALA A 318 7.10 14.18 -3.20
N ILE A 319 6.64 13.16 -3.94
CA ILE A 319 5.83 12.06 -3.41
C ILE A 319 6.55 11.34 -2.27
N VAL A 320 7.84 11.03 -2.45
CA VAL A 320 8.66 10.39 -1.41
C VAL A 320 8.71 11.25 -0.14
N PHE A 321 9.01 12.53 -0.23
CA PHE A 321 9.08 13.41 0.94
C PHE A 321 7.71 13.63 1.60
N LEU A 322 6.66 13.85 0.81
CA LEU A 322 5.30 14.05 1.30
C LEU A 322 4.75 12.79 1.96
N GLY A 323 5.03 11.61 1.41
CA GLY A 323 4.65 10.34 2.01
C GLY A 323 5.34 10.11 3.36
N LEU A 324 6.62 10.46 3.49
CA LEU A 324 7.34 10.41 4.76
C LEU A 324 6.71 11.37 5.79
N ALA A 325 6.40 12.59 5.37
CA ALA A 325 5.73 13.57 6.21
C ALA A 325 4.32 13.09 6.62
N ALA A 326 3.57 12.51 5.70
CA ALA A 326 2.26 11.92 5.94
C ALA A 326 2.32 10.87 7.05
N PHE A 327 3.25 9.94 6.95
CA PHE A 327 3.45 8.88 7.95
C PHE A 327 3.87 9.43 9.32
N ALA A 328 4.78 10.41 9.34
CA ALA A 328 5.21 11.07 10.57
C ALA A 328 4.02 11.81 11.23
N LEU A 329 3.23 12.56 10.45
CA LEU A 329 2.04 13.28 10.95
C LEU A 329 0.98 12.34 11.49
N SER A 330 0.73 11.20 10.85
CA SER A 330 -0.19 10.17 11.35
C SER A 330 0.28 9.61 12.70
N THR A 331 1.59 9.33 12.84
CA THR A 331 2.17 8.90 14.12
C THR A 331 2.03 9.99 15.20
N VAL A 332 2.32 11.25 14.86
CA VAL A 332 2.16 12.39 15.78
C VAL A 332 0.71 12.52 16.25
N ALA A 333 -0.25 12.51 15.32
CA ALA A 333 -1.68 12.63 15.63
C ALA A 333 -2.14 11.49 16.56
N GLY A 334 -1.76 10.25 16.26
CA GLY A 334 -2.11 9.09 17.09
C GLY A 334 -1.52 9.19 18.50
N VAL A 335 -0.24 9.56 18.65
CA VAL A 335 0.40 9.71 19.97
C VAL A 335 -0.18 10.89 20.76
N LEU A 336 -0.44 12.04 20.13
CA LEU A 336 -1.06 13.19 20.78
C LEU A 336 -2.47 12.86 21.26
N PHE A 337 -3.27 12.18 20.46
CA PHE A 337 -4.58 11.72 20.90
C PHE A 337 -4.48 10.67 22.02
N GLY A 338 -3.46 9.81 21.99
CA GLY A 338 -3.12 8.91 23.08
C GLY A 338 -2.83 9.66 24.38
N LYS A 339 -2.16 10.82 24.33
CA LYS A 339 -1.98 11.70 25.51
C LYS A 339 -3.31 12.28 26.01
N VAL A 340 -4.17 12.74 25.10
CA VAL A 340 -5.51 13.19 25.47
C VAL A 340 -6.25 12.09 26.24
N MET A 341 -6.21 10.85 25.70
CA MET A 341 -6.82 9.71 26.38
C MET A 341 -6.15 9.39 27.72
N TYR A 342 -4.83 9.52 27.83
CA TYR A 342 -4.11 9.34 29.11
C TYR A 342 -4.66 10.29 30.18
N TYR A 343 -4.78 11.58 29.88
CA TYR A 343 -5.31 12.56 30.83
C TYR A 343 -6.80 12.37 31.09
N ALA A 344 -7.60 12.10 30.08
CA ALA A 344 -9.04 11.86 30.19
C ALA A 344 -9.38 10.60 31.01
N THR A 345 -8.50 9.59 31.01
CA THR A 345 -8.71 8.34 31.76
C THR A 345 -8.01 8.32 33.14
N GLY A 346 -7.38 9.42 33.56
CA GLY A 346 -6.61 9.48 34.77
C GLY A 346 -5.39 8.55 34.79
N GLY A 347 -4.69 8.45 33.65
CA GLY A 347 -3.45 7.68 33.55
C GLY A 347 -3.63 6.17 33.31
N LYS A 348 -4.78 5.74 32.78
CA LYS A 348 -5.07 4.31 32.51
C LYS A 348 -4.70 3.87 31.11
N VAL A 349 -4.56 4.78 30.15
CA VAL A 349 -4.21 4.50 28.76
C VAL A 349 -2.79 4.97 28.49
N ASN A 350 -1.93 4.08 28.03
CA ASN A 350 -0.55 4.45 27.67
C ASN A 350 -0.52 5.15 26.31
N PRO A 351 -0.02 6.40 26.20
CA PRO A 351 0.00 7.15 24.94
C PRO A 351 0.78 6.49 23.82
N LEU A 352 1.73 5.61 24.15
CA LEU A 352 2.53 4.90 23.14
C LEU A 352 1.68 4.05 22.21
N ILE A 353 0.52 3.52 22.66
CA ILE A 353 -0.34 2.73 21.76
C ILE A 353 -0.95 3.57 20.63
N GLY A 354 -0.98 4.90 20.79
CA GLY A 354 -1.43 5.82 19.73
C GLY A 354 -0.54 5.78 18.47
N SER A 355 0.76 5.48 18.62
CA SER A 355 1.64 5.29 17.45
C SER A 355 1.24 4.08 16.58
N ALA A 356 0.50 3.15 17.16
CA ALA A 356 -0.03 1.98 16.45
C ALA A 356 -1.36 2.27 15.73
N GLY A 357 -1.85 3.51 15.74
CA GLY A 357 -3.02 3.94 14.96
C GLY A 357 -2.81 4.01 13.44
N VAL A 358 -1.67 3.52 12.95
CA VAL A 358 -1.39 3.30 11.52
C VAL A 358 -1.64 1.84 11.15
N SER A 359 -2.02 1.57 9.89
CA SER A 359 -2.49 0.24 9.44
C SER A 359 -1.37 -0.78 9.23
N ALA A 360 -0.15 -0.54 9.73
CA ALA A 360 1.00 -1.41 9.54
C ALA A 360 0.99 -2.60 10.54
N LEU A 361 0.18 -3.61 10.25
CA LEU A 361 0.09 -4.83 11.05
C LEU A 361 1.26 -5.78 10.79
N PRO A 362 1.85 -6.41 11.81
CA PRO A 362 1.81 -6.09 13.25
C PRO A 362 2.94 -5.16 13.69
N MET A 363 3.63 -4.48 12.74
CA MET A 363 4.90 -3.79 12.99
C MET A 363 4.74 -2.60 13.94
N ALA A 364 3.74 -1.74 13.73
CA ALA A 364 3.51 -0.57 14.58
C ALA A 364 3.21 -0.97 16.04
N ALA A 365 2.40 -2.01 16.24
CA ALA A 365 2.11 -2.54 17.57
C ALA A 365 3.37 -3.11 18.26
N ARG A 366 4.24 -3.80 17.50
CA ARG A 366 5.53 -4.29 18.04
C ARG A 366 6.47 -3.16 18.44
N VAL A 367 6.48 -2.06 17.67
CA VAL A 367 7.30 -0.87 18.00
C VAL A 367 6.79 -0.22 19.28
N SER A 368 5.47 -0.05 19.43
CA SER A 368 4.86 0.46 20.69
C SER A 368 5.25 -0.40 21.88
N GLN A 369 5.17 -1.74 21.74
CA GLN A 369 5.61 -2.69 22.76
C GLN A 369 7.10 -2.57 23.07
N LYS A 370 7.96 -2.50 22.04
CA LYS A 370 9.42 -2.38 22.21
C LYS A 370 9.81 -1.11 22.98
N VAL A 371 9.20 0.02 22.62
CA VAL A 371 9.44 1.30 23.30
C VAL A 371 8.89 1.25 24.73
N GLY A 372 7.68 0.73 24.96
CA GLY A 372 7.10 0.60 26.29
C GLY A 372 7.94 -0.24 27.24
N LYS A 373 8.47 -1.38 26.77
CA LYS A 373 9.37 -2.25 27.56
C LYS A 373 10.69 -1.59 27.96
N GLN A 374 11.18 -0.59 27.22
CA GLN A 374 12.40 0.16 27.60
C GLN A 374 12.21 0.97 28.88
N TYR A 375 10.97 1.38 29.20
CA TYR A 375 10.65 2.20 30.36
C TYR A 375 10.00 1.39 31.50
N ASN A 376 9.22 0.37 31.16
CA ASN A 376 8.61 -0.54 32.11
C ASN A 376 8.62 -1.97 31.55
N PRO A 377 9.56 -2.84 31.99
CA PRO A 377 9.68 -4.21 31.49
C PRO A 377 8.43 -5.09 31.67
N THR A 378 7.60 -4.77 32.67
CA THR A 378 6.35 -5.50 32.95
C THR A 378 5.15 -5.00 32.14
N ASN A 379 5.35 -4.00 31.27
CA ASN A 379 4.28 -3.41 30.49
C ASN A 379 4.08 -4.16 29.16
N PHE A 380 2.94 -4.83 29.02
CA PHE A 380 2.56 -5.58 27.83
C PHE A 380 1.56 -4.76 27.02
N LEU A 381 2.10 -3.88 26.16
CA LEU A 381 1.29 -2.99 25.31
C LEU A 381 0.82 -3.63 24.01
N LEU A 382 1.38 -4.77 23.60
CA LEU A 382 1.15 -5.36 22.26
C LEU A 382 -0.33 -5.55 21.96
N MET A 383 -1.06 -6.22 22.85
CA MET A 383 -2.49 -6.49 22.65
C MET A 383 -3.32 -5.20 22.65
N HIS A 384 -2.95 -4.22 23.48
CA HIS A 384 -3.60 -2.91 23.49
C HIS A 384 -3.30 -2.09 22.22
N ALA A 385 -2.11 -2.21 21.66
CA ALA A 385 -1.69 -1.55 20.43
C ALA A 385 -2.30 -2.19 19.17
N MET A 386 -2.64 -3.49 19.23
CA MET A 386 -3.32 -4.17 18.11
C MET A 386 -4.71 -3.56 17.84
N GLY A 387 -5.46 -3.14 18.87
CA GLY A 387 -6.77 -2.52 18.68
C GLY A 387 -6.75 -1.29 17.78
N PRO A 388 -5.95 -0.26 18.07
CA PRO A 388 -5.74 0.89 17.18
C PRO A 388 -5.29 0.54 15.77
N THR A 389 -4.35 -0.41 15.62
CA THR A 389 -3.83 -0.81 14.30
C THR A 389 -4.92 -1.44 13.44
N VAL A 390 -5.73 -2.32 14.02
CA VAL A 390 -6.83 -2.98 13.33
C VAL A 390 -7.94 -1.98 12.97
N SER A 391 -8.25 -1.06 13.88
CA SER A 391 -9.17 0.05 13.60
C SER A 391 -8.66 0.91 12.44
N ALA A 392 -7.36 1.17 12.38
CA ALA A 392 -6.75 1.98 11.33
C ALA A 392 -6.95 1.37 9.93
N ILE A 393 -6.95 0.04 9.78
CA ILE A 393 -7.21 -0.63 8.47
C ILE A 393 -8.63 -0.32 7.97
N ILE A 394 -9.62 -0.38 8.85
CA ILE A 394 -10.99 -0.04 8.49
C ILE A 394 -11.10 1.45 8.15
N CYS A 395 -10.46 2.30 8.96
CA CYS A 395 -10.49 3.74 8.78
C CYS A 395 -9.76 4.19 7.50
N SER A 396 -8.61 3.59 7.16
CA SER A 396 -7.89 3.89 5.91
C SER A 396 -8.72 3.55 4.68
N ALA A 397 -9.40 2.40 4.69
CA ALA A 397 -10.33 2.02 3.62
C ALA A 397 -11.53 2.98 3.52
N LEU A 398 -12.10 3.42 4.66
CA LEU A 398 -13.15 4.44 4.69
C LEU A 398 -12.68 5.77 4.09
N VAL A 399 -11.49 6.24 4.47
CA VAL A 399 -10.91 7.48 3.91
C VAL A 399 -10.67 7.34 2.41
N ALA A 400 -10.17 6.18 1.94
CA ALA A 400 -10.04 5.91 0.52
C ALA A 400 -11.42 5.96 -0.19
N GLY A 401 -12.47 5.43 0.44
CA GLY A 401 -13.85 5.55 -0.06
C GLY A 401 -14.34 6.98 -0.16
N ILE A 402 -14.06 7.81 0.85
CA ILE A 402 -14.38 9.24 0.84
C ILE A 402 -13.65 9.95 -0.31
N PHE A 403 -12.36 9.68 -0.50
CA PHE A 403 -11.61 10.25 -1.60
C PHE A 403 -12.13 9.80 -2.98
N LEU A 404 -12.56 8.53 -3.11
CA LEU A 404 -13.22 8.07 -4.33
C LEU A 404 -14.56 8.78 -4.60
N LEU A 405 -15.35 9.03 -3.56
CA LEU A 405 -16.62 9.76 -3.70
C LEU A 405 -16.38 11.23 -4.09
N LEU A 406 -15.32 11.85 -3.58
CA LEU A 406 -15.02 13.26 -3.84
C LEU A 406 -14.31 13.50 -5.17
N PHE A 407 -13.46 12.58 -5.61
CA PHE A 407 -12.53 12.80 -6.72
C PHE A 407 -12.58 11.72 -7.81
N GLY A 408 -13.41 10.70 -7.66
CA GLY A 408 -13.50 9.54 -8.58
C GLY A 408 -14.52 9.70 -9.70
N SER A 409 -15.05 10.91 -9.94
CA SER A 409 -15.98 11.23 -11.03
C SER A 409 -15.26 11.62 -12.31
#